data_f96a724d6d06a47111301190e3c662e3
#
_entry.id   f96a724d6d06a47111301190e3c662e3
#
_cell.length_a   1.000
_cell.length_b   1.000
_cell.length_c   1.000
_cell.angle_alpha   90.00
_cell.angle_beta   90.00
_cell.angle_gamma   90.00
#
_symmetry.space_group_name_H-M   'P 1'
#
loop_
_entity.id
_entity.type
_entity.pdbx_description
1 polymer ?
#
loop_
_entity_poly.entity_id
_entity_poly.type
_entity_poly.pdbx_seq_one_letter_code
_entity_poly.pdbx_strand_id
1 'polypeptide(L)'
;RNNTGMTLLVAVNYGSRQEMLRATQRCIDVAVARAMAGDAPHELTEEEFGRGLYTADCPDPDLVIRTSGEMRLSNFLLWQVAYSEFYVTDTLWPDFDRYDFLRALLSFQERNRRFGAV
;
A
#
# COMPACT_ATOMS: atom_id res chain seq x y z
N ARG A 1 -23.40 -0.76 -10.83
CA ARG A 1 -21.95 -0.47 -10.98
C ARG A 1 -21.31 -1.63 -11.72
N ASN A 2 -21.27 -1.55 -13.06
CA ASN A 2 -20.78 -2.64 -13.89
C ASN A 2 -19.44 -2.26 -14.57
N ASN A 3 -18.68 -1.34 -13.97
CA ASN A 3 -17.39 -0.94 -14.52
C ASN A 3 -16.37 -2.07 -14.22
N THR A 4 -15.68 -2.51 -15.26
CA THR A 4 -14.64 -3.56 -15.22
C THR A 4 -13.25 -3.02 -15.47
N GLY A 5 -13.10 -1.68 -15.52
CA GLY A 5 -11.86 -0.99 -15.79
C GLY A 5 -11.05 -0.71 -14.51
N MET A 6 -10.48 0.48 -14.44
CA MET A 6 -9.61 0.92 -13.35
C MET A 6 -10.38 1.08 -12.03
N THR A 7 -9.79 0.62 -10.92
CA THR A 7 -10.26 0.93 -9.57
C THR A 7 -9.52 2.16 -9.05
N LEU A 8 -10.26 3.19 -8.60
CA LEU A 8 -9.71 4.37 -7.95
C LEU A 8 -9.98 4.28 -6.44
N LEU A 9 -8.91 4.30 -5.64
CA LEU A 9 -8.97 4.41 -4.19
C LEU A 9 -8.60 5.84 -3.77
N VAL A 10 -9.46 6.49 -3.00
CA VAL A 10 -9.22 7.84 -2.48
C VAL A 10 -9.03 7.76 -0.97
N ALA A 11 -7.81 8.07 -0.51
CA ALA A 11 -7.46 8.10 0.91
C ALA A 11 -7.77 9.48 1.51
N VAL A 12 -8.82 9.55 2.32
CA VAL A 12 -9.23 10.77 3.05
C VAL A 12 -9.12 10.51 4.54
N ASN A 13 -8.45 11.40 5.27
CA ASN A 13 -8.17 11.23 6.70
C ASN A 13 -7.51 9.87 7.02
N TYR A 14 -6.52 9.51 6.22
CA TYR A 14 -5.81 8.24 6.29
C TYR A 14 -4.47 8.38 7.02
N GLY A 15 -4.10 7.35 7.77
CA GLY A 15 -2.77 7.21 8.34
C GLY A 15 -2.39 5.73 8.48
N SER A 16 -1.25 5.34 7.89
CA SER A 16 -0.84 3.93 7.83
C SER A 16 -0.60 3.32 9.20
N ARG A 17 -0.03 4.05 10.15
CA ARG A 17 0.17 3.54 11.51
C ARG A 17 -1.14 3.15 12.19
N GLN A 18 -2.18 3.97 12.03
CA GLN A 18 -3.51 3.70 12.56
C GLN A 18 -4.17 2.51 11.87
N GLU A 19 -4.01 2.41 10.56
CA GLU A 19 -4.47 1.26 9.78
C GLU A 19 -3.81 -0.03 10.26
N MET A 20 -2.48 -0.04 10.43
CA MET A 20 -1.73 -1.20 10.91
C MET A 20 -2.16 -1.61 12.33
N LEU A 21 -2.34 -0.67 13.25
CA LEU A 21 -2.84 -0.96 14.60
C LEU A 21 -4.23 -1.58 14.56
N ARG A 22 -5.12 -1.08 13.69
CA ARG A 22 -6.44 -1.65 13.51
C ARG A 22 -6.38 -3.06 12.91
N ALA A 23 -5.53 -3.30 11.91
CA ALA A 23 -5.31 -4.62 11.33
C ALA A 23 -4.78 -5.60 12.38
N THR A 24 -3.79 -5.18 13.19
CA THR A 24 -3.26 -5.96 14.30
C THR A 24 -4.35 -6.32 15.31
N GLN A 25 -5.19 -5.36 15.70
CA GLN A 25 -6.29 -5.64 16.64
C GLN A 25 -7.24 -6.71 16.10
N ARG A 26 -7.59 -6.65 14.82
CA ARG A 26 -8.42 -7.70 14.18
C ARG A 26 -7.74 -9.07 14.23
N CYS A 27 -6.42 -9.15 14.00
CA CYS A 27 -5.68 -10.41 14.12
C CYS A 27 -5.71 -10.94 15.55
N ILE A 28 -5.55 -10.08 16.55
CA ILE A 28 -5.66 -10.45 17.98
C ILE A 28 -7.06 -10.98 18.28
N ASP A 29 -8.11 -10.29 17.86
CA ASP A 29 -9.50 -10.68 18.12
C ASP A 29 -9.79 -12.07 17.52
N VAL A 30 -9.31 -12.34 16.30
CA VAL A 30 -9.42 -13.65 15.64
C VAL A 30 -8.63 -14.72 16.41
N ALA A 31 -7.40 -14.42 16.82
CA ALA A 31 -6.56 -15.37 17.58
C ALA A 31 -7.19 -15.73 18.94
N VAL A 32 -7.75 -14.75 19.64
CA VAL A 32 -8.46 -14.97 20.91
C VAL A 32 -9.70 -15.84 20.70
N ALA A 33 -10.51 -15.55 19.66
CA ALA A 33 -11.71 -16.34 19.36
C ALA A 33 -11.36 -17.81 19.06
N ARG A 34 -10.29 -18.05 18.30
CA ARG A 34 -9.78 -19.41 18.00
C ARG A 34 -9.29 -20.12 19.25
N ALA A 35 -8.52 -19.44 20.11
CA ALA A 35 -8.04 -20.01 21.35
C ALA A 35 -9.21 -20.39 22.29
N MET A 36 -10.25 -19.56 22.35
CA MET A 36 -11.46 -19.87 23.14
C MET A 36 -12.25 -21.05 22.56
N ALA A 37 -12.16 -21.30 21.25
CA ALA A 37 -12.74 -22.47 20.60
C ALA A 37 -11.90 -23.76 20.79
N GLY A 38 -10.72 -23.67 21.39
CA GLY A 38 -9.81 -24.81 21.61
C GLY A 38 -8.89 -25.10 20.45
N ASP A 39 -8.77 -24.19 19.48
CA ASP A 39 -7.85 -24.35 18.35
C ASP A 39 -6.38 -24.30 18.81
N ALA A 40 -5.52 -25.01 18.09
CA ALA A 40 -4.07 -24.92 18.30
C ALA A 40 -3.54 -23.51 18.03
N PRO A 41 -2.43 -23.10 18.69
CA PRO A 41 -1.76 -21.86 18.38
C PRO A 41 -1.46 -21.74 16.87
N HIS A 42 -1.68 -20.55 16.34
CA HIS A 42 -1.47 -20.24 14.93
C HIS A 42 -0.53 -19.05 14.78
N GLU A 43 0.44 -19.18 13.89
CA GLU A 43 1.36 -18.09 13.56
C GLU A 43 0.70 -17.16 12.52
N LEU A 44 0.69 -15.87 12.81
CA LEU A 44 0.13 -14.86 11.92
C LEU A 44 1.00 -14.72 10.66
N THR A 45 0.38 -14.81 9.50
CA THR A 45 1.05 -14.61 8.21
C THR A 45 0.88 -13.17 7.69
N GLU A 46 1.78 -12.76 6.77
CA GLU A 46 1.67 -11.46 6.07
C GLU A 46 0.34 -11.34 5.32
N GLU A 47 -0.12 -12.43 4.70
CA GLU A 47 -1.39 -12.49 3.99
C GLU A 47 -2.58 -12.24 4.93
N GLU A 48 -2.60 -12.89 6.08
CA GLU A 48 -3.67 -12.70 7.08
C GLU A 48 -3.69 -11.28 7.64
N PHE A 49 -2.52 -10.71 7.89
CA PHE A 49 -2.39 -9.31 8.30
C PHE A 49 -2.89 -8.36 7.19
N GLY A 50 -2.46 -8.60 5.95
CA GLY A 50 -2.84 -7.82 4.77
C GLY A 50 -4.36 -7.76 4.56
N ARG A 51 -5.08 -8.84 4.85
CA ARG A 51 -6.55 -8.88 4.83
C ARG A 51 -7.21 -7.93 5.85
N GLY A 52 -6.46 -7.46 6.83
CA GLY A 52 -6.90 -6.45 7.82
C GLY A 52 -6.77 -5.02 7.33
N LEU A 53 -5.99 -4.77 6.28
CA LEU A 53 -5.74 -3.45 5.72
C LEU A 53 -6.92 -2.94 4.88
N TYR A 54 -6.98 -1.62 4.64
CA TYR A 54 -8.04 -1.01 3.82
C TYR A 54 -7.92 -1.34 2.34
N THR A 55 -6.75 -1.80 1.92
CA THR A 55 -6.41 -2.18 0.55
C THR A 55 -6.48 -3.69 0.30
N ALA A 56 -7.10 -4.46 1.21
CA ALA A 56 -7.13 -5.93 1.17
C ALA A 56 -7.61 -6.53 -0.17
N ASP A 57 -8.47 -5.81 -0.90
CA ASP A 57 -9.01 -6.24 -2.19
C ASP A 57 -8.22 -5.70 -3.40
N CYS A 58 -7.07 -5.06 -3.14
CA CYS A 58 -6.23 -4.47 -4.19
C CYS A 58 -4.79 -4.99 -4.06
N PRO A 59 -4.08 -5.17 -5.17
CA PRO A 59 -2.65 -5.49 -5.11
C PRO A 59 -1.87 -4.33 -4.49
N ASP A 60 -0.72 -4.64 -3.91
CA ASP A 60 0.22 -3.63 -3.47
C ASP A 60 0.69 -2.75 -4.65
N PRO A 61 0.95 -1.46 -4.43
CA PRO A 61 1.32 -0.56 -5.50
C PRO A 61 2.73 -0.87 -6.03
N ASP A 62 2.86 -0.93 -7.34
CA ASP A 62 4.16 -1.07 -8.00
C ASP A 62 4.95 0.24 -8.01
N LEU A 63 4.27 1.38 -8.09
CA LEU A 63 4.85 2.71 -8.22
C LEU A 63 4.20 3.70 -7.29
N VAL A 64 5.02 4.42 -6.53
CA VAL A 64 4.60 5.59 -5.75
C VAL A 64 5.13 6.86 -6.44
N ILE A 65 4.23 7.75 -6.82
CA ILE A 65 4.59 9.07 -7.36
C ILE A 65 4.44 10.10 -6.25
N ARG A 66 5.54 10.77 -5.91
CA ARG A 66 5.56 11.84 -4.92
C ARG A 66 5.82 13.17 -5.61
N THR A 67 4.87 14.08 -5.52
CA THR A 67 4.95 15.45 -6.04
C THR A 67 5.62 16.40 -5.03
N SER A 68 5.90 17.63 -5.46
CA SER A 68 6.43 18.73 -4.62
C SER A 68 7.85 18.52 -4.12
N GLY A 69 8.65 17.68 -4.78
CA GLY A 69 10.06 17.43 -4.41
C GLY A 69 10.27 16.74 -3.07
N GLU A 70 9.21 16.27 -2.43
CA GLU A 70 9.30 15.69 -1.09
C GLU A 70 9.69 14.20 -1.15
N MET A 71 10.71 13.81 -0.38
CA MET A 71 11.25 12.44 -0.33
C MET A 71 10.85 11.72 0.96
N ARG A 72 9.60 11.84 1.39
CA ARG A 72 9.08 11.18 2.60
C ARG A 72 7.70 10.60 2.37
N LEU A 73 7.39 9.47 3.02
CA LEU A 73 6.07 8.79 2.92
C LEU A 73 4.96 9.48 3.70
N SER A 74 5.30 10.24 4.73
CA SER A 74 4.34 10.96 5.57
C SER A 74 3.20 10.08 6.08
N ASN A 75 3.52 8.88 6.56
CA ASN A 75 2.54 7.93 7.10
C ASN A 75 1.52 7.42 6.06
N PHE A 76 1.94 7.35 4.77
CA PHE A 76 1.08 6.86 3.68
C PHE A 76 1.50 5.45 3.25
N LEU A 77 0.57 4.50 3.32
CA LEU A 77 0.67 3.11 2.84
C LEU A 77 1.98 2.38 3.24
N LEU A 78 2.47 2.55 4.51
CA LEU A 78 3.80 2.06 4.92
C LEU A 78 4.00 0.55 4.72
N TRP A 79 2.96 -0.25 4.89
CA TRP A 79 3.00 -1.68 4.65
C TRP A 79 3.02 -2.00 3.16
N GLN A 80 2.09 -1.43 2.43
CA GLN A 80 1.82 -1.76 1.03
C GLN A 80 2.93 -1.31 0.07
N VAL A 81 3.68 -0.25 0.43
CA VAL A 81 4.75 0.29 -0.43
C VAL A 81 6.13 -0.34 -0.19
N ALA A 82 6.20 -1.41 0.60
CA ALA A 82 7.46 -2.04 0.99
C ALA A 82 8.36 -2.41 -0.21
N TYR A 83 7.77 -2.76 -1.32
CA TYR A 83 8.46 -3.13 -2.56
C TYR A 83 8.15 -2.22 -3.75
N SER A 84 7.52 -1.07 -3.49
CA SER A 84 7.19 -0.10 -4.54
C SER A 84 8.41 0.65 -5.03
N GLU A 85 8.45 0.95 -6.32
CA GLU A 85 9.37 1.94 -6.87
C GLU A 85 8.90 3.36 -6.56
N PHE A 86 9.84 4.29 -6.33
CA PHE A 86 9.54 5.68 -6.04
C PHE A 86 9.92 6.57 -7.22
N TYR A 87 8.99 7.41 -7.63
CA TYR A 87 9.22 8.52 -8.55
C TYR A 87 8.91 9.83 -7.84
N VAL A 88 9.93 10.68 -7.67
CA VAL A 88 9.79 12.01 -7.05
C VAL A 88 9.89 13.07 -8.14
N THR A 89 8.97 14.04 -8.11
CA THR A 89 8.97 15.18 -9.03
C THR A 89 8.78 16.48 -8.26
N ASP A 90 9.45 17.54 -8.71
CA ASP A 90 9.31 18.89 -8.15
C ASP A 90 7.97 19.54 -8.52
N THR A 91 7.26 18.99 -9.51
CA THR A 91 5.95 19.47 -9.93
C THR A 91 4.99 19.46 -8.75
N LEU A 92 4.34 20.59 -8.49
CA LEU A 92 3.31 20.70 -7.46
C LEU A 92 2.04 19.93 -7.86
N TRP A 93 1.32 19.37 -6.88
CA TRP A 93 0.13 18.57 -7.16
C TRP A 93 -0.91 19.24 -8.09
N PRO A 94 -1.21 20.55 -7.95
CA PRO A 94 -2.16 21.21 -8.87
C PRO A 94 -1.68 21.29 -10.32
N ASP A 95 -0.37 21.25 -10.54
CA ASP A 95 0.26 21.38 -11.86
C ASP A 95 0.65 20.02 -12.45
N PHE A 96 0.49 18.93 -11.68
CA PHE A 96 0.82 17.58 -12.11
C PHE A 96 -0.17 17.11 -13.19
N ASP A 97 0.32 16.97 -14.41
CA ASP A 97 -0.49 16.65 -15.57
C ASP A 97 -0.23 15.23 -16.13
N ARG A 98 -0.90 14.93 -17.24
CA ARG A 98 -0.75 13.65 -17.93
C ARG A 98 0.69 13.39 -18.42
N TYR A 99 1.45 14.44 -18.75
CA TYR A 99 2.82 14.29 -19.22
C TYR A 99 3.76 13.94 -18.07
N ASP A 100 3.54 14.52 -16.91
CA ASP A 100 4.27 14.16 -15.68
C ASP A 100 3.99 12.71 -15.30
N PHE A 101 2.73 12.28 -15.40
CA PHE A 101 2.36 10.89 -15.18
C PHE A 101 3.05 9.94 -16.16
N LEU A 102 3.06 10.28 -17.45
CA LEU A 102 3.75 9.46 -18.46
C LEU A 102 5.26 9.40 -18.23
N ARG A 103 5.89 10.50 -17.80
CA ARG A 103 7.33 10.49 -17.43
C ARG A 103 7.59 9.55 -16.25
N ALA A 104 6.72 9.54 -15.24
CA ALA A 104 6.82 8.62 -14.12
C ALA A 104 6.73 7.15 -14.59
N LEU A 105 5.80 6.82 -15.50
CA LEU A 105 5.65 5.49 -16.07
C LEU A 105 6.87 5.09 -16.92
N LEU A 106 7.41 5.98 -17.74
CA LEU A 106 8.61 5.70 -18.53
C LEU A 106 9.81 5.43 -17.60
N SER A 107 10.00 6.27 -16.58
CA SER A 107 11.06 6.06 -15.58
C SER A 107 10.90 4.72 -14.85
N PHE A 108 9.67 4.31 -14.56
CA PHE A 108 9.39 3.01 -13.93
C PHE A 108 9.75 1.85 -14.87
N GLN A 109 9.42 1.94 -16.15
CA GLN A 109 9.73 0.90 -17.15
C GLN A 109 11.22 0.69 -17.36
N GLU A 110 12.03 1.75 -17.22
CA GLU A 110 13.48 1.69 -17.39
C GLU A 110 14.21 1.06 -16.19
N ARG A 111 13.52 0.85 -15.07
CA ARG A 111 14.11 0.29 -13.85
C ARG A 111 14.09 -1.24 -13.84
N ASN A 112 15.23 -1.83 -13.45
CA ASN A 112 15.30 -3.27 -13.18
C ASN A 112 14.82 -3.56 -11.75
N ARG A 113 13.65 -4.15 -11.60
CA ARG A 113 13.11 -4.56 -10.30
C ARG A 113 13.81 -5.83 -9.80
N ARG A 114 14.47 -5.74 -8.66
CA ARG A 114 15.23 -6.86 -8.05
C ARG A 114 14.57 -7.36 -6.77
N PHE A 115 13.32 -7.43 -6.58
CA PHE A 115 12.54 -7.97 -5.45
C PHE A 115 13.35 -8.65 -4.33
N GLY A 116 14.44 -8.01 -3.85
CA GLY A 116 15.30 -8.56 -2.81
C GLY A 116 16.12 -9.80 -3.22
N ALA A 117 16.11 -10.21 -4.48
CA ALA A 117 17.00 -11.25 -4.96
C ALA A 117 18.44 -10.71 -5.07
N VAL A 118 19.36 -11.26 -4.26
CA VAL A 118 20.81 -11.00 -4.31
C VAL A 118 21.40 -11.89 -5.41
#